data_d31b1f21dde0151adcbf9501cded12cb
#
_entry.id   d31b1f21dde0151adcbf9501cded12cb
#
_cell.length_a   1.000
_cell.length_b   1.000
_cell.length_c   1.000
_cell.angle_alpha   90.00
_cell.angle_beta   90.00
_cell.angle_gamma   90.00
#
_symmetry.space_group_name_H-M   'P 1'
#
loop_
_entity.id
_entity.type
_entity.pdbx_description
1 polymer ?
#
loop_
_entity_poly.entity_id
_entity_poly.type
_entity_poly.pdbx_seq_one_letter_code
_entity_poly.pdbx_strand_id
1 'polypeptide(L)'
;MTKKSKADKIWAYKVKHPQATTREVATATKTSYNYVYKLMSKIGTPQEVLEDYVYEMTKHGVPKTDYNADLNPSGISRADILDTAKEYVTKDRAADHGDMEDNFSTIGAYWSVHLGVKVDATDVAVMMTLLKAARIKSNPKHPDNWIDGCGYLSCGGELASK
;
A
#
# COMPACT_ATOMS: atom_id res chain seq x y z
N MET A 1 -16.77 2.25 29.33
CA MET A 1 -16.94 1.67 27.98
C MET A 1 -17.64 2.70 27.11
N THR A 2 -16.95 3.29 26.16
CA THR A 2 -17.51 4.27 25.22
C THR A 2 -18.51 3.59 24.26
N LYS A 3 -19.71 4.12 24.19
CA LYS A 3 -20.78 3.61 23.33
C LYS A 3 -20.36 3.76 21.86
N LYS A 4 -20.20 2.66 21.12
CA LYS A 4 -19.85 2.70 19.69
C LYS A 4 -20.86 3.54 18.91
N SER A 5 -20.40 4.44 18.06
CA SER A 5 -21.25 5.28 17.20
C SER A 5 -22.01 4.43 16.17
N LYS A 6 -23.03 5.01 15.54
CA LYS A 6 -23.77 4.33 14.44
C LYS A 6 -22.84 4.04 13.26
N ALA A 7 -21.93 4.94 12.96
CA ALA A 7 -20.94 4.75 11.90
C ALA A 7 -19.98 3.58 12.22
N ASP A 8 -19.47 3.49 13.45
CA ASP A 8 -18.59 2.39 13.86
C ASP A 8 -19.24 1.02 13.71
N LYS A 9 -20.55 0.92 13.99
CA LYS A 9 -21.31 -0.32 13.83
C LYS A 9 -21.43 -0.71 12.35
N ILE A 10 -21.71 0.26 11.48
CA ILE A 10 -21.83 0.05 10.03
C ILE A 10 -20.49 -0.41 9.47
N TRP A 11 -19.40 0.26 9.82
CA TRP A 11 -18.07 -0.11 9.38
C TRP A 11 -17.63 -1.48 9.87
N ALA A 12 -17.84 -1.79 11.15
CA ALA A 12 -17.53 -3.09 11.71
C ALA A 12 -18.30 -4.24 11.03
N TYR A 13 -19.54 -3.98 10.58
CA TYR A 13 -20.31 -4.95 9.82
C TYR A 13 -19.80 -5.09 8.39
N LYS A 14 -19.51 -3.97 7.71
CA LYS A 14 -19.02 -3.96 6.32
C LYS A 14 -17.64 -4.63 6.16
N VAL A 15 -16.75 -4.45 7.12
CA VAL A 15 -15.45 -5.14 7.16
C VAL A 15 -15.61 -6.66 7.22
N LYS A 16 -16.62 -7.16 7.97
CA LYS A 16 -16.91 -8.60 8.07
C LYS A 16 -17.70 -9.15 6.87
N HIS A 17 -18.43 -8.28 6.20
CA HIS A 17 -19.33 -8.62 5.09
C HIS A 17 -19.11 -7.62 3.92
N PRO A 18 -17.98 -7.68 3.23
CA PRO A 18 -17.61 -6.68 2.21
C PRO A 18 -18.61 -6.61 1.06
N GLN A 19 -19.28 -7.70 0.72
CA GLN A 19 -20.27 -7.76 -0.35
C GLN A 19 -21.72 -7.41 0.10
N ALA A 20 -21.93 -7.13 1.39
CA ALA A 20 -23.27 -6.81 1.89
C ALA A 20 -23.80 -5.53 1.23
N THR A 21 -25.05 -5.60 0.77
CA THR A 21 -25.76 -4.46 0.19
C THR A 21 -26.10 -3.42 1.25
N THR A 22 -26.35 -2.18 0.84
CA THR A 22 -26.78 -1.09 1.73
C THR A 22 -28.01 -1.50 2.60
N ARG A 23 -28.94 -2.29 2.02
CA ARG A 23 -30.14 -2.75 2.72
C ARG A 23 -29.80 -3.78 3.80
N GLU A 24 -28.93 -4.74 3.51
CA GLU A 24 -28.47 -5.74 4.48
C GLU A 24 -27.70 -5.09 5.63
N VAL A 25 -26.81 -4.13 5.32
CA VAL A 25 -26.08 -3.37 6.34
C VAL A 25 -27.04 -2.58 7.24
N ALA A 26 -28.04 -1.90 6.65
CA ALA A 26 -29.04 -1.14 7.41
C ALA A 26 -29.85 -2.04 8.37
N THR A 27 -30.26 -3.21 7.89
CA THR A 27 -31.00 -4.19 8.69
C THR A 27 -30.14 -4.76 9.82
N ALA A 28 -28.93 -5.22 9.52
CA ALA A 28 -28.03 -5.83 10.49
C ALA A 28 -27.56 -4.86 11.59
N THR A 29 -27.35 -3.59 11.22
CA THR A 29 -26.89 -2.56 12.17
C THR A 29 -28.02 -1.80 12.85
N LYS A 30 -29.29 -2.11 12.54
CA LYS A 30 -30.49 -1.41 13.01
C LYS A 30 -30.43 0.09 12.75
N THR A 31 -29.95 0.48 11.56
CA THR A 31 -29.82 1.86 11.10
C THR A 31 -30.73 2.11 9.90
N SER A 32 -31.13 3.37 9.67
CA SER A 32 -31.95 3.68 8.51
C SER A 32 -31.17 3.49 7.20
N TYR A 33 -31.83 3.00 6.17
CA TYR A 33 -31.26 2.85 4.83
C TYR A 33 -30.57 4.15 4.33
N ASN A 34 -31.28 5.28 4.49
CA ASN A 34 -30.76 6.58 4.04
C ASN A 34 -29.46 6.99 4.76
N TYR A 35 -29.32 6.65 6.04
CA TYR A 35 -28.09 6.94 6.78
C TYR A 35 -26.93 6.07 6.28
N VAL A 36 -27.19 4.76 6.10
CA VAL A 36 -26.18 3.84 5.54
C VAL A 36 -25.81 4.23 4.12
N TYR A 37 -26.80 4.55 3.27
CA TYR A 37 -26.59 5.00 1.91
C TYR A 37 -25.71 6.28 1.86
N LYS A 38 -26.06 7.30 2.66
CA LYS A 38 -25.26 8.55 2.75
C LYS A 38 -23.86 8.31 3.31
N LEU A 39 -23.71 7.38 4.24
CA LEU A 39 -22.40 7.05 4.78
C LEU A 39 -21.55 6.27 3.77
N MET A 40 -22.16 5.35 3.04
CA MET A 40 -21.48 4.53 2.03
C MET A 40 -21.28 5.25 0.70
N SER A 41 -22.16 6.18 0.32
CA SER A 41 -21.99 7.06 -0.86
C SER A 41 -21.00 8.19 -0.63
N LYS A 42 -20.66 8.46 0.63
CA LYS A 42 -19.51 9.31 1.00
C LYS A 42 -18.16 8.58 0.89
N ILE A 43 -18.18 7.26 0.68
CA ILE A 43 -17.01 6.56 0.16
C ILE A 43 -17.02 6.87 -1.32
N GLY A 44 -16.45 8.01 -1.66
CA GLY A 44 -16.20 8.41 -3.01
C GLY A 44 -15.42 7.35 -3.78
N THR A 45 -15.15 7.62 -5.00
CA THR A 45 -14.17 6.89 -5.81
C THR A 45 -12.91 6.60 -4.96
N PRO A 46 -12.12 5.58 -5.26
CA PRO A 46 -10.85 5.33 -4.55
C PRO A 46 -9.99 6.59 -4.38
N GLN A 47 -10.16 7.57 -5.24
CA GLN A 47 -9.50 8.86 -5.21
C GLN A 47 -10.02 9.78 -4.09
N GLU A 48 -11.34 9.86 -3.89
CA GLU A 48 -11.94 10.64 -2.79
C GLU A 48 -11.65 10.02 -1.41
N VAL A 49 -11.61 8.68 -1.33
CA VAL A 49 -11.17 7.98 -0.10
C VAL A 49 -9.71 8.28 0.20
N LEU A 50 -8.87 8.35 -0.82
CA LEU A 50 -7.47 8.70 -0.68
C LEU A 50 -7.31 10.16 -0.24
N GLU A 51 -8.08 11.07 -0.81
CA GLU A 51 -8.07 12.51 -0.46
C GLU A 51 -8.52 12.73 0.99
N ASP A 52 -9.60 12.08 1.43
CA ASP A 52 -10.06 12.12 2.83
C ASP A 52 -9.02 11.51 3.78
N TYR A 53 -8.39 10.40 3.40
CA TYR A 53 -7.33 9.78 4.19
C TYR A 53 -6.10 10.69 4.29
N VAL A 54 -5.68 11.28 3.17
CA VAL A 54 -4.57 12.25 3.13
C VAL A 54 -4.91 13.49 3.96
N TYR A 55 -6.15 14.02 3.85
CA TYR A 55 -6.60 15.16 4.64
C TYR A 55 -6.56 14.87 6.16
N GLU A 56 -7.11 13.74 6.60
CA GLU A 56 -7.07 13.37 8.03
C GLU A 56 -5.63 13.13 8.53
N MET A 57 -4.77 12.54 7.71
CA MET A 57 -3.34 12.36 8.04
C MET A 57 -2.60 13.69 8.14
N THR A 58 -2.95 14.69 7.29
CA THR A 58 -2.33 16.02 7.32
C THR A 58 -2.87 16.88 8.47
N LYS A 59 -4.15 16.74 8.83
CA LYS A 59 -4.81 17.48 9.91
C LYS A 59 -4.23 17.19 11.30
N HIS A 60 -3.80 15.95 11.54
CA HIS A 60 -3.17 15.54 12.80
C HIS A 60 -1.65 15.76 12.81
N GLY A 61 -1.13 16.49 11.80
CA GLY A 61 0.30 16.79 11.71
C GLY A 61 1.11 15.51 11.58
N VAL A 62 1.49 15.12 10.35
CA VAL A 62 2.65 14.25 10.21
C VAL A 62 3.76 14.93 11.03
N PRO A 63 4.33 14.29 12.04
CA PRO A 63 5.46 14.86 12.72
C PRO A 63 6.45 15.29 11.64
N LYS A 64 6.81 16.56 11.59
CA LYS A 64 7.92 17.02 10.76
C LYS A 64 9.16 16.34 11.33
N THR A 65 9.39 15.10 10.96
CA THR A 65 10.68 14.50 11.12
C THR A 65 11.61 15.37 10.30
N ASP A 66 12.52 16.03 10.96
CA ASP A 66 13.58 16.77 10.30
C ASP A 66 14.44 15.74 9.56
N TYR A 67 14.03 15.44 8.31
CA TYR A 67 14.71 14.47 7.45
C TYR A 67 16.16 14.82 7.19
N ASN A 68 16.58 16.05 7.53
CA ASN A 68 17.94 16.54 7.32
C ASN A 68 18.82 16.47 8.58
N ALA A 69 18.25 16.34 9.78
CA ALA A 69 19.01 16.45 11.02
C ALA A 69 19.84 15.20 11.35
N ASP A 70 19.51 14.04 10.79
CA ASP A 70 20.14 12.75 11.12
C ASP A 70 20.66 11.95 9.92
N LEU A 71 20.73 12.56 8.75
CA LEU A 71 21.41 11.96 7.60
C LEU A 71 22.91 12.10 7.78
N ASN A 72 23.43 11.32 8.75
CA ASN A 72 24.77 10.80 8.71
C ASN A 72 25.92 11.46 9.50
N PRO A 73 26.71 10.63 10.19
CA PRO A 73 28.16 10.62 9.94
C PRO A 73 28.70 9.30 9.32
N SER A 74 27.88 8.30 9.03
CA SER A 74 28.25 7.10 8.26
C SER A 74 27.13 6.63 7.33
N GLY A 75 26.29 7.56 6.82
CA GLY A 75 25.10 7.25 6.08
C GLY A 75 25.37 6.86 4.64
N ILE A 76 24.62 5.90 4.19
CA ILE A 76 24.52 5.50 2.80
C ILE A 76 24.14 6.71 1.93
N SER A 77 24.90 7.00 0.90
CA SER A 77 24.62 8.09 -0.03
C SER A 77 23.50 7.69 -1.02
N ARG A 78 22.96 8.69 -1.73
CA ARG A 78 22.01 8.43 -2.85
C ARG A 78 22.63 7.56 -3.94
N ALA A 79 23.92 7.76 -4.22
CA ALA A 79 24.65 6.95 -5.18
C ALA A 79 24.74 5.50 -4.71
N ASP A 80 25.12 5.26 -3.46
CA ASP A 80 25.21 3.90 -2.89
C ASP A 80 23.87 3.17 -2.93
N ILE A 81 22.75 3.85 -2.66
CA ILE A 81 21.41 3.26 -2.76
C ILE A 81 21.11 2.83 -4.20
N LEU A 82 21.37 3.71 -5.18
CA LEU A 82 21.09 3.43 -6.58
C LEU A 82 22.01 2.35 -7.14
N ASP A 83 23.30 2.40 -6.82
CA ASP A 83 24.29 1.43 -7.28
C ASP A 83 24.00 0.04 -6.68
N THR A 84 23.67 -0.04 -5.38
CA THR A 84 23.28 -1.30 -4.74
C THR A 84 21.96 -1.83 -5.31
N ALA A 85 20.96 -0.98 -5.51
CA ALA A 85 19.70 -1.39 -6.13
C ALA A 85 19.94 -1.92 -7.54
N LYS A 86 20.75 -1.24 -8.36
CA LYS A 86 21.16 -1.71 -9.69
C LYS A 86 21.82 -3.08 -9.61
N GLU A 87 22.77 -3.27 -8.71
CA GLU A 87 23.46 -4.55 -8.55
C GLU A 87 22.48 -5.68 -8.21
N TYR A 88 21.57 -5.45 -7.27
CA TYR A 88 20.56 -6.44 -6.87
C TYR A 88 19.62 -6.84 -8.00
N VAL A 89 19.16 -5.89 -8.83
CA VAL A 89 18.23 -6.21 -9.91
C VAL A 89 18.91 -6.74 -11.17
N THR A 90 20.25 -6.55 -11.34
CA THR A 90 20.94 -6.94 -12.58
C THR A 90 21.89 -8.13 -12.43
N LYS A 91 22.36 -8.45 -11.23
CA LYS A 91 23.43 -9.45 -11.08
C LYS A 91 23.08 -10.62 -10.15
N ASP A 92 22.60 -10.33 -8.94
CA ASP A 92 22.60 -11.36 -7.89
C ASP A 92 21.32 -12.17 -7.80
N ARG A 93 20.17 -11.60 -8.13
CA ARG A 93 18.89 -12.27 -7.88
C ARG A 93 18.45 -13.25 -8.97
N ALA A 94 18.91 -13.10 -10.18
CA ALA A 94 18.59 -14.03 -11.25
C ALA A 94 19.18 -15.43 -11.02
N ALA A 95 20.32 -15.52 -10.34
CA ALA A 95 20.97 -16.79 -10.01
C ALA A 95 20.25 -17.56 -8.88
N ASP A 96 19.72 -16.83 -7.89
CA ASP A 96 19.15 -17.44 -6.69
C ASP A 96 17.61 -17.57 -6.72
N HIS A 97 16.93 -16.68 -7.43
CA HIS A 97 15.45 -16.56 -7.41
C HIS A 97 14.77 -16.72 -8.77
N GLY A 98 15.55 -17.03 -9.83
CA GLY A 98 15.02 -17.11 -11.20
C GLY A 98 14.76 -15.74 -11.84
N ASP A 99 14.12 -15.77 -13.01
CA ASP A 99 13.79 -14.55 -13.75
C ASP A 99 12.79 -13.69 -12.99
N MET A 100 13.04 -12.37 -12.94
CA MET A 100 12.21 -11.41 -12.21
C MET A 100 10.79 -11.36 -12.76
N GLU A 101 10.64 -11.40 -14.09
CA GLU A 101 9.35 -11.34 -14.77
C GLU A 101 8.49 -12.55 -14.44
N ASP A 102 9.07 -13.75 -14.48
CA ASP A 102 8.40 -15.00 -14.11
C ASP A 102 8.00 -15.00 -12.64
N ASN A 103 8.88 -14.50 -11.75
CA ASN A 103 8.59 -14.42 -10.32
C ASN A 103 7.45 -13.44 -10.03
N PHE A 104 7.47 -12.23 -10.62
CA PHE A 104 6.39 -11.26 -10.43
C PHE A 104 5.08 -11.72 -11.05
N SER A 105 5.13 -12.40 -12.18
CA SER A 105 3.94 -13.02 -12.80
C SER A 105 3.34 -14.08 -11.89
N THR A 106 4.16 -14.92 -11.27
CA THR A 106 3.73 -15.93 -10.30
C THR A 106 3.09 -15.30 -9.06
N ILE A 107 3.72 -14.27 -8.49
CA ILE A 107 3.17 -13.53 -7.35
C ILE A 107 1.84 -12.88 -7.73
N GLY A 108 1.76 -12.26 -8.91
CA GLY A 108 0.53 -11.66 -9.44
C GLY A 108 -0.60 -12.68 -9.56
N ALA A 109 -0.31 -13.89 -10.03
CA ALA A 109 -1.28 -14.97 -10.09
C ALA A 109 -1.81 -15.36 -8.70
N TYR A 110 -0.94 -15.52 -7.70
CA TYR A 110 -1.36 -15.81 -6.33
C TYR A 110 -2.21 -14.69 -5.72
N TRP A 111 -1.81 -13.45 -5.92
CA TRP A 111 -2.56 -12.29 -5.41
C TRP A 111 -3.88 -12.11 -6.14
N SER A 112 -3.94 -12.40 -7.43
CA SER A 112 -5.20 -12.39 -8.19
C SER A 112 -6.23 -13.36 -7.60
N VAL A 113 -5.82 -14.57 -7.23
CA VAL A 113 -6.68 -15.56 -6.57
C VAL A 113 -7.13 -15.07 -5.20
N HIS A 114 -6.20 -14.53 -4.40
CA HIS A 114 -6.50 -14.06 -3.05
C HIS A 114 -7.45 -12.85 -3.03
N LEU A 115 -7.24 -11.90 -3.93
CA LEU A 115 -7.99 -10.64 -3.99
C LEU A 115 -9.28 -10.76 -4.83
N GLY A 116 -9.40 -11.78 -5.68
CA GLY A 116 -10.53 -11.95 -6.61
C GLY A 116 -10.53 -10.93 -7.76
N VAL A 117 -9.38 -10.29 -8.04
CA VAL A 117 -9.18 -9.35 -9.14
C VAL A 117 -7.87 -9.66 -9.84
N LYS A 118 -7.75 -9.29 -11.12
CA LYS A 118 -6.49 -9.46 -11.85
C LYS A 118 -5.41 -8.56 -11.25
N VAL A 119 -4.26 -9.14 -10.95
CA VAL A 119 -3.01 -8.47 -10.54
C VAL A 119 -1.93 -8.94 -11.50
N ASP A 120 -1.29 -8.03 -12.22
CA ASP A 120 -0.19 -8.36 -13.12
C ASP A 120 1.19 -8.10 -12.49
N ALA A 121 2.25 -8.40 -13.23
CA ALA A 121 3.62 -8.25 -12.75
C ALA A 121 3.98 -6.78 -12.43
N THR A 122 3.43 -5.82 -13.18
CA THR A 122 3.63 -4.39 -12.93
C THR A 122 2.94 -3.96 -11.63
N ASP A 123 1.70 -4.45 -11.39
CA ASP A 123 1.00 -4.24 -10.13
C ASP A 123 1.81 -4.77 -8.93
N VAL A 124 2.41 -5.96 -9.09
CA VAL A 124 3.28 -6.55 -8.06
C VAL A 124 4.46 -5.63 -7.73
N ALA A 125 5.14 -5.08 -8.73
CA ALA A 125 6.25 -4.15 -8.53
C ALA A 125 5.81 -2.92 -7.72
N VAL A 126 4.66 -2.33 -8.07
CA VAL A 126 4.09 -1.18 -7.37
C VAL A 126 3.70 -1.55 -5.92
N MET A 127 3.03 -2.67 -5.72
CA MET A 127 2.60 -3.12 -4.39
C MET A 127 3.79 -3.42 -3.48
N MET A 128 4.86 -4.03 -4.01
CA MET A 128 6.10 -4.25 -3.25
C MET A 128 6.81 -2.94 -2.91
N THR A 129 6.78 -1.95 -3.80
CA THR A 129 7.28 -0.60 -3.50
C THR A 129 6.48 0.04 -2.36
N LEU A 130 5.15 -0.06 -2.37
CA LEU A 130 4.29 0.44 -1.30
C LEU A 130 4.55 -0.26 0.04
N LEU A 131 4.85 -1.56 0.02
CA LEU A 131 5.29 -2.30 1.21
C LEU A 131 6.58 -1.68 1.80
N LYS A 132 7.58 -1.37 0.95
CA LYS A 132 8.82 -0.73 1.40
C LYS A 132 8.56 0.69 1.90
N ALA A 133 7.70 1.46 1.25
CA ALA A 133 7.29 2.78 1.73
C ALA A 133 6.68 2.73 3.14
N ALA A 134 5.81 1.76 3.41
CA ALA A 134 5.23 1.56 4.74
C ALA A 134 6.30 1.21 5.79
N ARG A 135 7.29 0.40 5.42
CA ARG A 135 8.42 0.06 6.29
C ARG A 135 9.35 1.25 6.55
N ILE A 136 9.59 2.08 5.54
CA ILE A 136 10.35 3.34 5.67
C ILE A 136 9.68 4.25 6.72
N LYS A 137 8.35 4.38 6.68
CA LYS A 137 7.62 5.16 7.68
C LYS A 137 7.90 4.68 9.12
N SER A 138 8.01 3.38 9.32
CA SER A 138 8.26 2.79 10.64
C SER A 138 9.73 2.81 11.05
N ASN A 139 10.63 2.65 10.07
CA ASN A 139 12.09 2.64 10.28
C ASN A 139 12.82 3.31 9.10
N PRO A 140 12.89 4.66 9.06
CA PRO A 140 13.50 5.39 7.97
C PRO A 140 15.03 5.21 7.88
N LYS A 141 15.67 4.74 8.95
CA LYS A 141 17.13 4.53 9.01
C LYS A 141 17.56 3.17 8.43
N HIS A 142 16.63 2.29 8.06
CA HIS A 142 16.96 0.98 7.50
C HIS A 142 17.21 1.07 5.99
N PRO A 143 18.47 0.98 5.53
CA PRO A 143 18.82 1.25 4.14
C PRO A 143 18.19 0.27 3.14
N ASP A 144 18.00 -0.99 3.52
CA ASP A 144 17.37 -2.02 2.71
C ASP A 144 16.00 -1.61 2.14
N ASN A 145 15.21 -0.90 2.94
CA ASN A 145 13.90 -0.46 2.48
C ASN A 145 14.00 0.56 1.33
N TRP A 146 15.01 1.42 1.34
CA TRP A 146 15.26 2.38 0.27
C TRP A 146 15.83 1.71 -0.97
N ILE A 147 16.78 0.80 -0.78
CA ILE A 147 17.43 0.03 -1.85
C ILE A 147 16.40 -0.83 -2.58
N ASP A 148 15.64 -1.63 -1.84
CA ASP A 148 14.60 -2.49 -2.41
C ASP A 148 13.47 -1.69 -3.07
N GLY A 149 13.07 -0.55 -2.49
CA GLY A 149 12.08 0.35 -3.10
C GLY A 149 12.52 0.83 -4.48
N CYS A 150 13.78 1.25 -4.64
CA CYS A 150 14.37 1.61 -5.93
C CYS A 150 14.42 0.41 -6.88
N GLY A 151 14.78 -0.77 -6.38
CA GLY A 151 14.81 -2.01 -7.15
C GLY A 151 13.45 -2.37 -7.73
N TYR A 152 12.40 -2.38 -6.91
CA TYR A 152 11.03 -2.69 -7.37
C TYR A 152 10.52 -1.67 -8.39
N LEU A 153 10.78 -0.37 -8.20
CA LEU A 153 10.41 0.66 -9.17
C LEU A 153 11.14 0.46 -10.51
N SER A 154 12.41 0.08 -10.48
CA SER A 154 13.18 -0.20 -11.71
C SER A 154 12.62 -1.39 -12.46
N CYS A 155 12.31 -2.48 -11.75
CA CYS A 155 11.66 -3.67 -12.33
C CYS A 155 10.29 -3.32 -12.93
N GLY A 156 9.46 -2.58 -12.20
CA GLY A 156 8.15 -2.15 -12.69
C GLY A 156 8.23 -1.26 -13.92
N GLY A 157 9.20 -0.34 -13.98
CA GLY A 157 9.45 0.50 -15.14
C GLY A 157 9.87 -0.29 -16.38
N GLU A 158 10.70 -1.33 -16.20
CA GLU A 158 11.08 -2.23 -17.29
C GLU A 158 9.88 -3.03 -17.80
N LEU A 159 9.09 -3.64 -16.90
CA LEU A 159 7.89 -4.39 -17.25
C LEU A 159 6.86 -3.55 -18.01
N ALA A 160 6.66 -2.31 -17.57
CA ALA A 160 5.71 -1.39 -18.21
C ALA A 160 6.18 -0.90 -19.59
N SER A 161 7.44 -1.11 -19.95
CA SER A 161 8.01 -0.69 -21.23
C SER A 161 7.93 -1.76 -22.32
N LYS A 162 7.54 -2.98 -21.97
CA LYS A 162 7.36 -4.13 -22.87
C LYS A 162 5.94 -4.19 -23.41
#